data_430dc9a35ae8de8b8d270691d6937ca2
#
_entry.id   430dc9a35ae8de8b8d270691d6937ca2
#
_cell.length_a   1.000
_cell.length_b   1.000
_cell.length_c   1.000
_cell.angle_alpha   90.00
_cell.angle_beta   90.00
_cell.angle_gamma   90.00
#
_symmetry.space_group_name_H-M   'P 1'
#
loop_
_entity.id
_entity.type
_entity.pdbx_description
1 polymer ?
#
loop_
_entity_poly.entity_id
_entity_poly.type
_entity_poly.pdbx_seq_one_letter_code
_entity_poly.pdbx_strand_id
1 'polypeptide(L)'
;IQAEMEAIEERKAVIKLEVEQRKADMAAVIQGHGDVVEEVKDERKVNTMEMRNTPEYINAYAEYIKSGNDMECRKLTSENDTTPNGTGTVAVPEFVYDIVKTAWEREGIMSLVRKSYLKGNLKVQFEISGDLAVVHEEGAAAVSEENLVLGVVTLVPKSIKKWISISDEVYDLRGEAFLRYIYDELTYRIAKKAANEMVAKIEACGTVSTTTCPGVPKLQAASPALGTVAAAMALLSDEAANPVIIMNKATWGAFKAVEYAGSFPVDPFEGLPVIFNNTVKSSAAATTGETYAIVGDLGHGALANFPNGEGIDFKFDELSKKKEDLIEVLGREYVALGVVAPNAFVKITK
;
A
#
# COMPACT_ATOMS: atom_id res chain seq x y z
N ILE A 1 -55.32 -3.72 30.88
CA ILE A 1 -53.90 -3.90 31.08
C ILE A 1 -53.56 -5.35 31.52
N GLN A 2 -54.27 -5.91 32.55
CA GLN A 2 -54.02 -7.30 32.98
C GLN A 2 -54.43 -8.34 31.94
N ALA A 3 -55.60 -8.17 31.29
CA ALA A 3 -56.08 -9.03 30.22
C ALA A 3 -55.22 -8.91 28.95
N GLU A 4 -54.60 -7.77 28.69
CA GLU A 4 -53.70 -7.56 27.55
C GLU A 4 -52.34 -8.21 27.81
N MET A 5 -51.84 -8.23 29.03
CA MET A 5 -50.62 -8.93 29.41
C MET A 5 -50.76 -10.45 29.33
N GLU A 6 -51.91 -11.01 29.75
CA GLU A 6 -52.20 -12.44 29.57
C GLU A 6 -52.28 -12.84 28.08
N ALA A 7 -52.93 -12.01 27.24
CA ALA A 7 -53.01 -12.25 25.80
C ALA A 7 -51.62 -12.16 25.11
N ILE A 8 -50.70 -11.33 25.61
CA ILE A 8 -49.34 -11.22 25.12
C ILE A 8 -48.51 -12.44 25.55
N GLU A 9 -48.69 -12.94 26.74
CA GLU A 9 -48.00 -14.17 27.23
C GLU A 9 -48.49 -15.41 26.47
N GLU A 10 -49.80 -15.56 26.24
CA GLU A 10 -50.32 -16.64 25.37
C GLU A 10 -49.77 -16.59 23.95
N ARG A 11 -49.70 -15.39 23.33
CA ARG A 11 -49.08 -15.25 22.00
C ARG A 11 -47.59 -15.58 22.01
N LYS A 12 -46.86 -15.20 23.04
CA LYS A 12 -45.43 -15.59 23.18
C LYS A 12 -45.25 -17.10 23.31
N ALA A 13 -46.16 -17.78 24.07
CA ALA A 13 -46.11 -19.23 24.21
C ALA A 13 -46.39 -19.95 22.89
N VAL A 14 -47.38 -19.48 22.10
CA VAL A 14 -47.73 -20.03 20.78
C VAL A 14 -46.57 -19.82 19.78
N ILE A 15 -45.96 -18.63 19.74
CA ILE A 15 -44.83 -18.34 18.86
C ILE A 15 -43.59 -19.20 19.24
N LYS A 16 -43.39 -19.43 20.53
CA LYS A 16 -42.29 -20.28 21.00
C LYS A 16 -42.47 -21.74 20.58
N LEU A 17 -43.69 -22.26 20.67
CA LEU A 17 -44.04 -23.60 20.16
C LEU A 17 -43.87 -23.72 18.63
N GLU A 18 -44.32 -22.72 17.88
CA GLU A 18 -44.11 -22.69 16.40
C GLU A 18 -42.65 -22.65 16.00
N VAL A 19 -41.81 -21.90 16.73
CA VAL A 19 -40.38 -21.83 16.49
C VAL A 19 -39.69 -23.14 16.81
N GLU A 20 -40.10 -23.83 17.89
CA GLU A 20 -39.56 -25.17 18.19
C GLU A 20 -40.04 -26.22 17.20
N GLN A 21 -41.26 -26.15 16.72
CA GLN A 21 -41.78 -27.06 15.71
C GLN A 21 -41.11 -26.85 14.35
N ARG A 22 -40.85 -25.60 13.94
CA ARG A 22 -40.06 -25.29 12.73
C ARG A 22 -38.61 -25.72 12.86
N LYS A 23 -38.01 -25.63 14.04
CA LYS A 23 -36.67 -26.17 14.29
C LYS A 23 -36.64 -27.70 14.21
N ALA A 24 -37.65 -28.39 14.71
CA ALA A 24 -37.77 -29.83 14.63
C ALA A 24 -38.05 -30.27 13.15
N ASP A 25 -38.89 -29.55 12.43
CA ASP A 25 -39.17 -29.81 11.01
C ASP A 25 -37.92 -29.57 10.12
N MET A 26 -37.15 -28.49 10.41
CA MET A 26 -35.86 -28.27 9.74
C MET A 26 -34.84 -29.36 10.08
N ALA A 27 -34.77 -29.80 11.34
CA ALA A 27 -33.86 -30.90 11.72
C ALA A 27 -34.27 -32.23 11.05
N ALA A 28 -35.57 -32.48 10.85
CA ALA A 28 -36.07 -33.68 10.14
C ALA A 28 -35.82 -33.60 8.64
N VAL A 29 -35.88 -32.42 8.03
CA VAL A 29 -35.52 -32.17 6.61
C VAL A 29 -34.03 -32.32 6.40
N ILE A 30 -33.21 -31.88 7.35
CA ILE A 30 -31.74 -32.01 7.34
C ILE A 30 -31.34 -33.50 7.44
N GLN A 31 -32.03 -34.32 8.23
CA GLN A 31 -31.77 -35.77 8.30
C GLN A 31 -32.25 -36.57 7.11
N GLY A 32 -33.05 -36.00 6.21
CA GLY A 32 -33.68 -36.71 5.08
C GLY A 32 -33.12 -36.40 3.69
N HIS A 33 -32.40 -35.31 3.45
CA HIS A 33 -31.92 -34.92 2.12
C HIS A 33 -30.61 -34.11 2.18
N GLY A 34 -29.52 -34.76 1.83
CA GLY A 34 -28.42 -34.07 1.14
C GLY A 34 -27.39 -33.30 1.95
N ASP A 35 -27.11 -33.67 3.17
CA ASP A 35 -26.15 -32.99 4.04
C ASP A 35 -24.64 -33.18 3.70
N VAL A 36 -24.35 -33.93 2.65
CA VAL A 36 -22.94 -34.29 2.33
C VAL A 36 -22.21 -33.22 1.50
N VAL A 37 -22.93 -32.27 0.87
CA VAL A 37 -22.29 -31.37 -0.10
C VAL A 37 -21.91 -29.99 0.49
N GLU A 38 -22.61 -29.49 1.49
CA GLU A 38 -22.32 -28.17 2.07
C GLU A 38 -21.31 -28.25 3.24
N GLU A 39 -21.40 -29.23 4.12
CA GLU A 39 -20.38 -29.47 5.15
C GLU A 39 -19.02 -29.84 4.55
N VAL A 40 -19.01 -30.65 3.47
CA VAL A 40 -17.77 -30.99 2.73
C VAL A 40 -17.17 -29.78 2.03
N LYS A 41 -17.97 -28.79 1.62
CA LYS A 41 -17.43 -27.54 1.03
C LYS A 41 -16.85 -26.60 2.09
N ASP A 42 -17.42 -26.51 3.27
CA ASP A 42 -16.88 -25.68 4.36
C ASP A 42 -15.70 -26.36 5.03
N GLU A 43 -15.72 -27.66 5.26
CA GLU A 43 -14.54 -28.40 5.74
C GLU A 43 -13.39 -28.35 4.72
N ARG A 44 -13.66 -28.39 3.40
CA ARG A 44 -12.62 -28.22 2.36
C ARG A 44 -12.04 -26.80 2.36
N LYS A 45 -12.83 -25.76 2.58
CA LYS A 45 -12.34 -24.38 2.68
C LYS A 45 -11.51 -24.15 3.94
N VAL A 46 -11.96 -24.66 5.07
CA VAL A 46 -11.23 -24.59 6.33
C VAL A 46 -9.93 -25.39 6.25
N ASN A 47 -10.00 -26.59 5.68
CA ASN A 47 -8.83 -27.46 5.54
C ASN A 47 -7.76 -26.90 4.58
N THR A 48 -8.15 -26.24 3.49
CA THR A 48 -7.18 -25.58 2.58
C THR A 48 -6.53 -24.35 3.19
N MET A 49 -7.21 -23.63 4.08
CA MET A 49 -6.59 -22.49 4.81
C MET A 49 -5.63 -22.97 5.90
N GLU A 50 -5.96 -24.03 6.62
CA GLU A 50 -5.07 -24.62 7.63
C GLU A 50 -3.88 -25.35 6.97
N MET A 51 -4.07 -26.06 5.87
CA MET A 51 -3.01 -26.80 5.19
C MET A 51 -1.90 -25.92 4.61
N ARG A 52 -2.20 -24.70 4.12
CA ARG A 52 -1.18 -23.81 3.56
C ARG A 52 -0.15 -23.33 4.59
N ASN A 53 -0.44 -23.45 5.88
CA ASN A 53 0.45 -23.07 6.98
C ASN A 53 1.13 -24.27 7.64
N THR A 54 0.92 -25.50 7.12
CA THR A 54 1.63 -26.67 7.61
C THR A 54 3.09 -26.67 7.14
N PRO A 55 4.03 -27.22 7.95
CA PRO A 55 5.44 -27.33 7.55
C PRO A 55 5.66 -28.08 6.23
N GLU A 56 4.79 -29.05 5.92
CA GLU A 56 4.83 -29.83 4.69
C GLU A 56 4.50 -28.95 3.48
N TYR A 57 3.44 -28.15 3.58
CA TYR A 57 3.08 -27.20 2.52
C TYR A 57 4.11 -26.07 2.36
N ILE A 58 4.65 -25.56 3.45
CA ILE A 58 5.70 -24.53 3.42
C ILE A 58 6.96 -25.05 2.70
N ASN A 59 7.34 -26.31 2.96
CA ASN A 59 8.46 -26.94 2.25
C ASN A 59 8.14 -27.15 0.76
N ALA A 60 6.96 -27.65 0.42
CA ALA A 60 6.51 -27.80 -0.96
C ALA A 60 6.46 -26.45 -1.69
N TYR A 61 6.01 -25.41 -1.02
CA TYR A 61 6.00 -24.05 -1.56
C TYR A 61 7.40 -23.48 -1.76
N ALA A 62 8.34 -23.76 -0.85
CA ALA A 62 9.74 -23.38 -1.03
C ALA A 62 10.38 -24.10 -2.23
N GLU A 63 10.10 -25.38 -2.42
CA GLU A 63 10.57 -26.12 -3.60
C GLU A 63 9.88 -25.64 -4.89
N TYR A 64 8.60 -25.27 -4.84
CA TYR A 64 7.92 -24.61 -5.96
C TYR A 64 8.60 -23.31 -6.35
N ILE A 65 8.94 -22.47 -5.38
CA ILE A 65 9.65 -21.20 -5.62
C ILE A 65 11.02 -21.45 -6.27
N LYS A 66 11.74 -22.52 -5.88
CA LYS A 66 13.06 -22.89 -6.43
C LYS A 66 12.96 -23.47 -7.84
N SER A 67 12.11 -24.45 -8.04
CA SER A 67 12.06 -25.28 -9.25
C SER A 67 11.01 -24.83 -10.28
N GLY A 68 10.03 -24.01 -9.87
CA GLY A 68 8.85 -23.68 -10.68
C GLY A 68 7.82 -24.81 -10.78
N ASN A 69 8.04 -25.96 -10.12
CA ASN A 69 7.13 -27.10 -10.14
C ASN A 69 6.13 -27.03 -8.99
N ASP A 70 4.85 -26.83 -9.31
CA ASP A 70 3.77 -26.63 -8.36
C ASP A 70 3.02 -27.93 -7.96
N MET A 71 3.48 -29.09 -8.46
CA MET A 71 2.78 -30.37 -8.31
C MET A 71 2.57 -30.77 -6.84
N GLU A 72 3.60 -30.65 -6.00
CA GLU A 72 3.50 -31.01 -4.58
C GLU A 72 2.59 -30.02 -3.79
N CYS A 73 2.63 -28.74 -4.12
CA CYS A 73 1.72 -27.75 -3.53
C CYS A 73 0.26 -28.08 -3.85
N ARG A 74 -0.03 -28.46 -5.09
CA ARG A 74 -1.38 -28.83 -5.52
C ARG A 74 -1.84 -30.15 -4.91
N LYS A 75 -0.98 -31.13 -4.83
CA LYS A 75 -1.26 -32.41 -4.20
C LYS A 75 -1.63 -32.26 -2.72
N LEU A 76 -0.99 -31.35 -2.00
CA LEU A 76 -1.28 -31.07 -0.59
C LEU A 76 -2.57 -30.24 -0.39
N THR A 77 -3.00 -29.47 -1.39
CA THR A 77 -4.21 -28.64 -1.30
C THR A 77 -5.45 -29.28 -1.89
N SER A 78 -5.30 -30.28 -2.77
CA SER A 78 -6.41 -31.03 -3.36
C SER A 78 -6.04 -32.50 -3.53
N GLU A 79 -6.73 -33.39 -2.85
CA GLU A 79 -6.44 -34.81 -2.81
C GLU A 79 -6.39 -35.51 -4.19
N ASN A 80 -6.82 -34.88 -5.27
CA ASN A 80 -6.96 -35.47 -6.60
C ASN A 80 -6.35 -34.66 -7.76
N ASP A 81 -5.67 -33.53 -7.52
CA ASP A 81 -5.08 -32.77 -8.63
C ASP A 81 -3.61 -33.14 -8.81
N THR A 82 -3.33 -34.14 -9.62
CA THR A 82 -1.99 -34.55 -10.02
C THR A 82 -1.53 -33.94 -11.35
N THR A 83 -2.26 -32.95 -11.87
CA THR A 83 -1.96 -32.33 -13.16
C THR A 83 -0.82 -31.34 -13.03
N PRO A 84 0.35 -31.51 -13.63
CA PRO A 84 1.40 -30.51 -13.67
C PRO A 84 0.90 -29.24 -14.38
N ASN A 85 1.15 -28.07 -13.81
CA ASN A 85 0.75 -26.78 -14.38
C ASN A 85 -0.78 -26.60 -14.59
N GLY A 86 -1.60 -27.11 -13.70
CA GLY A 86 -3.06 -26.91 -13.73
C GLY A 86 -3.46 -25.43 -13.69
N THR A 87 -4.68 -25.12 -14.14
CA THR A 87 -5.25 -23.77 -14.15
C THR A 87 -5.63 -23.30 -12.73
N GLY A 88 -4.70 -22.71 -12.01
CA GLY A 88 -4.96 -22.13 -10.68
C GLY A 88 -3.67 -21.56 -10.09
N THR A 89 -3.80 -20.55 -9.24
CA THR A 89 -2.67 -19.96 -8.50
C THR A 89 -2.34 -20.83 -7.29
N VAL A 90 -1.07 -21.14 -7.08
CA VAL A 90 -0.60 -21.78 -5.84
C VAL A 90 -0.86 -20.86 -4.66
N ALA A 91 -1.44 -21.39 -3.59
CA ALA A 91 -1.76 -20.60 -2.40
C ALA A 91 -0.48 -20.15 -1.69
N VAL A 92 -0.34 -18.86 -1.42
CA VAL A 92 0.81 -18.33 -0.70
C VAL A 92 0.64 -18.61 0.80
N PRO A 93 1.66 -19.14 1.51
CA PRO A 93 1.63 -19.26 2.96
C PRO A 93 1.42 -17.91 3.64
N GLU A 94 0.69 -17.91 4.76
CA GLU A 94 0.28 -16.67 5.44
C GLU A 94 1.48 -15.84 5.94
N PHE A 95 2.50 -16.49 6.49
CA PHE A 95 3.70 -15.80 6.96
C PHE A 95 4.46 -15.08 5.83
N VAL A 96 4.44 -15.60 4.60
CA VAL A 96 5.05 -14.93 3.43
C VAL A 96 4.27 -13.67 3.08
N TYR A 97 2.95 -13.74 3.12
CA TYR A 97 2.10 -12.55 2.93
C TYR A 97 2.37 -11.49 4.01
N ASP A 98 2.54 -11.89 5.26
CA ASP A 98 2.84 -10.99 6.37
C ASP A 98 4.22 -10.33 6.22
N ILE A 99 5.23 -11.05 5.72
CA ILE A 99 6.55 -10.47 5.41
C ILE A 99 6.42 -9.37 4.36
N VAL A 100 5.73 -9.65 3.26
CA VAL A 100 5.51 -8.67 2.18
C VAL A 100 4.76 -7.46 2.70
N LYS A 101 3.65 -7.66 3.40
CA LYS A 101 2.85 -6.59 4.00
C LYS A 101 3.68 -5.74 4.97
N THR A 102 4.40 -6.39 5.88
CA THR A 102 5.25 -5.71 6.87
C THR A 102 6.35 -4.87 6.20
N ALA A 103 6.93 -5.34 5.09
CA ALA A 103 7.96 -4.57 4.38
C ALA A 103 7.39 -3.28 3.76
N TRP A 104 6.19 -3.32 3.19
CA TRP A 104 5.49 -2.12 2.69
C TRP A 104 5.08 -1.17 3.82
N GLU A 105 4.66 -1.69 4.97
CA GLU A 105 4.30 -0.90 6.14
C GLU A 105 5.51 -0.27 6.84
N ARG A 106 6.66 -0.94 6.83
CA ARG A 106 7.92 -0.41 7.40
C ARG A 106 8.47 0.78 6.63
N GLU A 107 8.17 0.89 5.34
CA GLU A 107 8.57 2.05 4.55
C GLU A 107 7.58 3.18 4.77
N GLY A 108 7.95 4.15 5.61
CA GLY A 108 7.06 5.20 6.09
C GLY A 108 6.35 6.02 5.01
N ILE A 109 6.94 6.14 3.80
CA ILE A 109 6.29 6.82 2.67
C ILE A 109 5.20 5.93 2.08
N MET A 110 5.54 4.67 1.74
CA MET A 110 4.62 3.76 1.08
C MET A 110 3.44 3.31 1.95
N SER A 111 3.58 3.37 3.28
CA SER A 111 2.49 3.08 4.22
C SER A 111 1.39 4.14 4.18
N LEU A 112 1.73 5.40 3.89
CA LEU A 112 0.80 6.53 3.88
C LEU A 112 0.23 6.81 2.49
N VAL A 113 0.89 6.36 1.42
CA VAL A 113 0.43 6.56 0.04
C VAL A 113 -0.83 5.75 -0.23
N ARG A 114 -1.82 6.37 -0.87
CA ARG A 114 -3.03 5.68 -1.32
C ARG A 114 -2.69 4.64 -2.39
N LYS A 115 -3.19 3.41 -2.20
CA LYS A 115 -2.92 2.28 -3.09
C LYS A 115 -4.11 1.95 -3.98
N SER A 116 -3.84 1.49 -5.20
CA SER A 116 -4.84 0.94 -6.13
C SER A 116 -4.26 -0.30 -6.85
N TYR A 117 -5.14 -1.16 -7.38
CA TYR A 117 -4.77 -2.46 -7.97
C TYR A 117 -5.36 -2.65 -9.36
N LEU A 118 -5.40 -1.56 -10.14
CA LEU A 118 -5.98 -1.59 -11.48
C LEU A 118 -4.96 -2.03 -12.52
N LYS A 119 -5.36 -2.97 -13.37
CA LYS A 119 -4.52 -3.46 -14.48
C LYS A 119 -4.38 -2.40 -15.57
N GLY A 120 -3.15 -2.22 -16.04
CA GLY A 120 -2.83 -1.29 -17.13
C GLY A 120 -2.51 0.13 -16.66
N ASN A 121 -2.58 1.08 -17.60
CA ASN A 121 -2.32 2.50 -17.33
C ASN A 121 -3.52 3.12 -16.62
N LEU A 122 -3.28 3.79 -15.50
CA LEU A 122 -4.30 4.49 -14.74
C LEU A 122 -4.28 5.97 -15.09
N LYS A 123 -5.43 6.51 -15.49
CA LYS A 123 -5.64 7.94 -15.71
C LYS A 123 -6.43 8.52 -14.54
N VAL A 124 -5.86 9.52 -13.90
CA VAL A 124 -6.50 10.23 -12.77
C VAL A 124 -6.73 11.67 -13.18
N GLN A 125 -7.96 12.13 -13.04
CA GLN A 125 -8.30 13.54 -13.27
C GLN A 125 -8.05 14.35 -12.01
N PHE A 126 -7.65 15.60 -12.18
CA PHE A 126 -7.51 16.57 -11.10
C PHE A 126 -7.94 17.95 -11.60
N GLU A 127 -8.38 18.78 -10.69
CA GLU A 127 -8.77 20.15 -10.97
C GLU A 127 -7.54 21.06 -10.99
N ILE A 128 -7.42 21.88 -12.03
CA ILE A 128 -6.37 22.90 -12.16
C ILE A 128 -6.87 24.22 -11.61
N SER A 129 -8.08 24.59 -11.98
CA SER A 129 -8.80 25.77 -11.50
C SER A 129 -10.29 25.59 -11.63
N GLY A 130 -11.01 26.07 -10.66
CA GLY A 130 -12.47 26.15 -10.64
C GLY A 130 -12.88 27.31 -9.73
N ASP A 131 -13.95 27.98 -10.11
CA ASP A 131 -14.50 29.06 -9.31
C ASP A 131 -15.46 28.48 -8.25
N LEU A 132 -15.59 29.14 -7.12
CA LEU A 132 -16.54 28.73 -6.08
C LEU A 132 -17.96 29.06 -6.50
N ALA A 133 -18.91 28.24 -6.06
CA ALA A 133 -20.32 28.54 -6.26
C ALA A 133 -20.70 29.91 -5.67
N VAL A 134 -21.47 30.69 -6.42
CA VAL A 134 -21.92 32.01 -6.02
C VAL A 134 -23.30 31.94 -5.37
N VAL A 135 -23.50 32.67 -4.28
CA VAL A 135 -24.83 32.85 -3.69
C VAL A 135 -25.64 33.76 -4.59
N HIS A 136 -26.73 33.24 -5.18
CA HIS A 136 -27.66 34.00 -6.01
C HIS A 136 -28.80 34.51 -5.16
N GLU A 137 -29.06 35.82 -5.21
CA GLU A 137 -30.21 36.43 -4.58
C GLU A 137 -31.37 36.50 -5.58
N GLU A 138 -32.58 36.31 -5.08
CA GLU A 138 -33.80 36.36 -5.90
C GLU A 138 -33.95 37.76 -6.54
N GLY A 139 -34.08 37.79 -7.87
CA GLY A 139 -34.19 39.02 -8.64
C GLY A 139 -32.86 39.66 -9.06
N ALA A 140 -31.70 39.09 -8.68
CA ALA A 140 -30.39 39.49 -9.16
C ALA A 140 -30.13 39.08 -10.62
N ALA A 141 -29.14 39.66 -11.27
CA ALA A 141 -28.68 39.25 -12.59
C ALA A 141 -28.20 37.79 -12.56
N ALA A 142 -28.38 37.07 -13.69
CA ALA A 142 -27.91 35.70 -13.82
C ALA A 142 -26.41 35.59 -13.49
N VAL A 143 -26.03 34.53 -12.73
CA VAL A 143 -24.62 34.18 -12.46
C VAL A 143 -23.96 33.83 -13.79
N SER A 144 -22.76 34.38 -14.02
CA SER A 144 -21.96 34.04 -15.21
C SER A 144 -21.51 32.59 -15.17
N GLU A 145 -21.42 31.95 -16.33
CA GLU A 145 -20.84 30.61 -16.46
C GLU A 145 -19.39 30.63 -16.01
N GLU A 146 -19.01 29.64 -15.22
CA GLU A 146 -17.67 29.48 -14.68
C GLU A 146 -16.90 28.41 -15.43
N ASN A 147 -15.59 28.58 -15.58
CA ASN A 147 -14.74 27.65 -16.31
C ASN A 147 -14.04 26.68 -15.35
N LEU A 148 -14.46 25.40 -15.40
CA LEU A 148 -13.74 24.34 -14.75
C LEU A 148 -12.63 23.81 -15.68
N VAL A 149 -11.37 23.96 -15.25
CA VAL A 149 -10.20 23.45 -15.99
C VAL A 149 -9.69 22.18 -15.31
N LEU A 150 -9.75 21.07 -16.05
CA LEU A 150 -9.31 19.76 -15.58
C LEU A 150 -7.98 19.34 -16.23
N GLY A 151 -7.12 18.71 -15.45
CA GLY A 151 -5.93 18.01 -15.90
C GLY A 151 -6.08 16.49 -15.76
N VAL A 152 -5.24 15.73 -16.43
CA VAL A 152 -5.21 14.27 -16.39
C VAL A 152 -3.79 13.76 -16.19
N VAL A 153 -3.52 13.13 -15.05
CA VAL A 153 -2.26 12.41 -14.82
C VAL A 153 -2.40 10.98 -15.34
N THR A 154 -1.42 10.54 -16.12
CA THR A 154 -1.34 9.15 -16.57
C THR A 154 -0.25 8.42 -15.79
N LEU A 155 -0.65 7.45 -14.98
CA LEU A 155 0.24 6.57 -14.23
C LEU A 155 0.54 5.33 -15.08
N VAL A 156 1.79 5.22 -15.55
CA VAL A 156 2.26 4.08 -16.34
C VAL A 156 3.07 3.16 -15.44
N PRO A 157 2.66 1.88 -15.30
CA PRO A 157 3.39 0.92 -14.49
C PRO A 157 4.81 0.70 -15.01
N LYS A 158 5.78 0.77 -14.11
CA LYS A 158 7.19 0.43 -14.38
C LYS A 158 7.61 -0.75 -13.51
N SER A 159 8.49 -1.61 -14.02
CA SER A 159 9.02 -2.70 -13.22
C SER A 159 10.19 -2.22 -12.35
N ILE A 160 10.07 -2.44 -11.05
CA ILE A 160 11.18 -2.33 -10.09
C ILE A 160 11.76 -3.73 -9.96
N LYS A 161 13.06 -3.87 -10.21
CA LYS A 161 13.77 -5.17 -10.21
C LYS A 161 14.93 -5.10 -9.24
N LYS A 162 15.18 -6.20 -8.55
CA LYS A 162 16.36 -6.40 -7.72
C LYS A 162 16.92 -7.79 -7.96
N TRP A 163 18.20 -7.85 -8.31
CA TRP A 163 18.98 -9.08 -8.38
C TRP A 163 19.77 -9.26 -7.09
N ILE A 164 19.78 -10.45 -6.56
CA ILE A 164 20.68 -10.87 -5.49
C ILE A 164 21.35 -12.18 -5.90
N SER A 165 22.61 -12.34 -5.54
CA SER A 165 23.33 -13.60 -5.65
C SER A 165 23.34 -14.24 -4.27
N ILE A 166 22.91 -15.47 -4.17
CA ILE A 166 22.91 -16.28 -2.95
C ILE A 166 23.87 -17.44 -3.11
N SER A 167 24.53 -17.85 -2.02
CA SER A 167 25.38 -19.03 -2.03
C SER A 167 24.55 -20.32 -2.05
N ASP A 168 25.14 -21.40 -2.53
CA ASP A 168 24.54 -22.73 -2.49
C ASP A 168 24.11 -23.14 -1.08
N GLU A 169 24.85 -22.70 -0.04
CA GLU A 169 24.47 -22.97 1.35
C GLU A 169 23.11 -22.36 1.73
N VAL A 170 22.82 -21.11 1.25
CA VAL A 170 21.52 -20.47 1.47
C VAL A 170 20.44 -21.12 0.62
N TYR A 171 20.79 -21.55 -0.60
CA TYR A 171 19.86 -22.28 -1.46
C TYR A 171 19.49 -23.65 -0.88
N ASP A 172 20.42 -24.30 -0.16
CA ASP A 172 20.18 -25.56 0.53
C ASP A 172 19.30 -25.45 1.77
N LEU A 173 19.06 -24.20 2.26
CA LEU A 173 18.07 -23.98 3.32
C LEU A 173 16.70 -24.48 2.84
N ARG A 174 15.93 -25.04 3.78
CA ARG A 174 14.61 -25.61 3.48
C ARG A 174 13.49 -24.80 4.15
N GLY A 175 12.34 -24.84 3.50
CA GLY A 175 11.10 -24.32 4.03
C GLY A 175 11.14 -22.86 4.39
N GLU A 176 10.65 -22.55 5.59
CA GLU A 176 10.44 -21.18 6.07
C GLU A 176 11.73 -20.33 6.11
N ALA A 177 12.86 -20.92 6.50
CA ALA A 177 14.12 -20.18 6.63
C ALA A 177 14.60 -19.60 5.29
N PHE A 178 14.50 -20.39 4.22
CA PHE A 178 14.83 -19.94 2.87
C PHE A 178 13.86 -18.85 2.39
N LEU A 179 12.56 -19.09 2.51
CA LEU A 179 11.53 -18.13 2.08
C LEU A 179 11.67 -16.81 2.84
N ARG A 180 11.83 -16.86 4.17
CA ARG A 180 12.01 -15.67 5.00
C ARG A 180 13.21 -14.84 4.54
N TYR A 181 14.36 -15.46 4.31
CA TYR A 181 15.56 -14.77 3.85
C TYR A 181 15.32 -14.04 2.50
N ILE A 182 14.78 -14.76 1.51
CA ILE A 182 14.57 -14.21 0.16
C ILE A 182 13.51 -13.11 0.16
N TYR A 183 12.37 -13.34 0.81
CA TYR A 183 11.28 -12.37 0.83
C TYR A 183 11.64 -11.12 1.63
N ASP A 184 12.27 -11.25 2.80
CA ASP A 184 12.65 -10.08 3.62
C ASP A 184 13.62 -9.16 2.87
N GLU A 185 14.69 -9.71 2.28
CA GLU A 185 15.69 -8.89 1.59
C GLU A 185 15.14 -8.24 0.32
N LEU A 186 14.49 -9.02 -0.55
CA LEU A 186 14.00 -8.50 -1.82
C LEU A 186 12.84 -7.52 -1.64
N THR A 187 11.87 -7.86 -0.80
CA THR A 187 10.69 -7.03 -0.58
C THR A 187 11.06 -5.69 0.04
N TYR A 188 11.90 -5.71 1.06
CA TYR A 188 12.37 -4.47 1.70
C TYR A 188 13.07 -3.54 0.71
N ARG A 189 13.96 -4.08 -0.13
CA ARG A 189 14.69 -3.28 -1.14
C ARG A 189 13.78 -2.73 -2.22
N ILE A 190 12.79 -3.49 -2.65
CA ILE A 190 11.81 -3.06 -3.66
C ILE A 190 10.92 -1.96 -3.07
N ALA A 191 10.38 -2.15 -1.87
CA ALA A 191 9.56 -1.14 -1.19
C ALA A 191 10.32 0.18 -0.98
N LYS A 192 11.58 0.10 -0.54
CA LYS A 192 12.44 1.28 -0.39
C LYS A 192 12.71 1.98 -1.73
N LYS A 193 12.89 1.23 -2.82
CA LYS A 193 13.05 1.83 -4.15
C LYS A 193 11.77 2.51 -4.62
N ALA A 194 10.60 1.91 -4.37
CA ALA A 194 9.30 2.52 -4.68
C ALA A 194 9.11 3.84 -3.92
N ALA A 195 9.45 3.90 -2.62
CA ALA A 195 9.41 5.12 -1.84
C ALA A 195 10.34 6.22 -2.41
N ASN A 196 11.56 5.85 -2.81
CA ASN A 196 12.50 6.78 -3.43
C ASN A 196 11.98 7.31 -4.79
N GLU A 197 11.37 6.46 -5.60
CA GLU A 197 10.75 6.87 -6.86
C GLU A 197 9.55 7.80 -6.63
N MET A 198 8.77 7.59 -5.55
CA MET A 198 7.68 8.50 -5.18
C MET A 198 8.20 9.89 -4.85
N VAL A 199 9.25 9.98 -4.04
CA VAL A 199 9.92 11.26 -3.73
C VAL A 199 10.42 11.92 -5.02
N ALA A 200 11.08 11.18 -5.90
CA ALA A 200 11.55 11.70 -7.18
C ALA A 200 10.41 12.20 -8.08
N LYS A 201 9.22 11.58 -8.02
CA LYS A 201 8.03 12.06 -8.72
C LYS A 201 7.53 13.38 -8.15
N ILE A 202 7.51 13.55 -6.83
CA ILE A 202 7.14 14.82 -6.18
C ILE A 202 8.15 15.92 -6.56
N GLU A 203 9.45 15.62 -6.55
CA GLU A 203 10.51 16.57 -6.93
C GLU A 203 10.41 17.00 -8.40
N ALA A 204 10.05 16.08 -9.30
CA ALA A 204 9.94 16.33 -10.72
C ALA A 204 8.74 17.21 -11.11
N CYS A 205 7.70 17.31 -10.29
CA CYS A 205 6.54 18.14 -10.55
C CYS A 205 6.92 19.62 -10.60
N GLY A 206 6.32 20.36 -11.53
CA GLY A 206 6.45 21.82 -11.63
C GLY A 206 5.80 22.54 -10.43
N THR A 207 6.04 23.84 -10.31
CA THR A 207 5.42 24.67 -9.27
C THR A 207 3.96 25.00 -9.55
N VAL A 208 3.55 24.95 -10.80
CA VAL A 208 2.20 25.28 -11.27
C VAL A 208 1.59 24.04 -11.90
N SER A 209 0.30 23.83 -11.68
CA SER A 209 -0.44 22.75 -12.32
C SER A 209 -0.49 22.93 -13.82
N THR A 210 -0.27 21.81 -14.53
CA THR A 210 -0.40 21.72 -15.98
C THR A 210 -1.47 20.68 -16.31
N THR A 211 -1.88 20.56 -17.56
CA THR A 211 -2.87 19.55 -17.99
C THR A 211 -2.44 18.10 -17.75
N THR A 212 -1.16 17.84 -17.45
CA THR A 212 -0.59 16.50 -17.30
C THR A 212 0.08 16.25 -15.94
N CYS A 213 0.29 17.29 -15.14
CA CYS A 213 0.94 17.16 -13.82
C CYS A 213 0.37 18.19 -12.84
N PRO A 214 -0.07 17.76 -11.63
CA PRO A 214 -0.46 18.67 -10.56
C PRO A 214 0.72 19.53 -10.11
N GLY A 215 0.47 20.78 -9.76
CA GLY A 215 1.48 21.70 -9.24
C GLY A 215 1.94 21.32 -7.84
N VAL A 216 3.23 21.47 -7.59
CA VAL A 216 3.87 21.33 -6.28
C VAL A 216 4.60 22.63 -5.97
N PRO A 217 4.02 23.52 -5.15
CA PRO A 217 4.63 24.80 -4.79
C PRO A 217 6.05 24.65 -4.23
N LYS A 218 6.82 25.74 -4.33
CA LYS A 218 8.16 25.84 -3.76
C LYS A 218 8.21 26.96 -2.73
N LEU A 219 8.75 26.64 -1.57
CA LEU A 219 9.18 27.63 -0.58
C LEU A 219 10.70 27.76 -0.65
N GLN A 220 11.21 28.94 -0.92
CA GLN A 220 12.63 29.19 -0.89
C GLN A 220 13.06 29.55 0.54
N ALA A 221 13.96 28.74 1.12
CA ALA A 221 14.54 28.97 2.43
C ALA A 221 16.01 28.54 2.39
N ALA A 222 16.92 29.50 2.42
CA ALA A 222 18.36 29.27 2.26
C ALA A 222 18.95 28.33 3.34
N SER A 223 18.33 28.30 4.53
CA SER A 223 18.69 27.43 5.65
C SER A 223 17.46 27.07 6.47
N PRO A 224 17.48 25.94 7.18
CA PRO A 224 16.44 25.60 8.14
C PRO A 224 16.27 26.71 9.19
N ALA A 225 15.02 27.12 9.45
CA ALA A 225 14.64 28.09 10.46
C ALA A 225 13.35 27.68 11.16
N LEU A 226 13.05 28.23 12.35
CA LEU A 226 11.88 27.84 13.15
C LEU A 226 10.55 27.96 12.38
N GLY A 227 10.38 29.06 11.62
CA GLY A 227 9.14 29.31 10.86
C GLY A 227 9.12 28.66 9.45
N THR A 228 10.15 27.90 9.03
CA THR A 228 10.21 27.36 7.66
C THR A 228 9.09 26.36 7.39
N VAL A 229 8.79 25.52 8.36
CA VAL A 229 7.74 24.48 8.22
C VAL A 229 6.36 25.14 8.22
N ALA A 230 6.10 26.10 9.11
CA ALA A 230 4.84 26.85 9.14
C ALA A 230 4.60 27.61 7.82
N ALA A 231 5.64 28.22 7.25
CA ALA A 231 5.54 28.87 5.95
C ALA A 231 5.27 27.86 4.80
N ALA A 232 5.80 26.65 4.89
CA ALA A 232 5.48 25.59 3.94
C ALA A 232 4.03 25.10 4.08
N MET A 233 3.54 24.95 5.31
CA MET A 233 2.15 24.58 5.59
C MET A 233 1.15 25.58 5.00
N ALA A 234 1.46 26.87 5.04
CA ALA A 234 0.61 27.92 4.47
C ALA A 234 0.44 27.84 2.93
N LEU A 235 1.26 27.06 2.25
CA LEU A 235 1.18 26.85 0.79
C LEU A 235 0.49 25.54 0.41
N LEU A 236 0.13 24.70 1.39
CA LEU A 236 -0.61 23.47 1.14
C LEU A 236 -2.09 23.77 0.85
N SER A 237 -2.72 22.86 0.10
CA SER A 237 -4.18 22.86 -0.05
C SER A 237 -4.86 22.59 1.30
N ASP A 238 -6.00 23.23 1.56
CA ASP A 238 -6.85 22.97 2.74
C ASP A 238 -7.34 21.50 2.81
N GLU A 239 -7.33 20.78 1.69
CA GLU A 239 -7.70 19.37 1.61
C GLU A 239 -6.61 18.41 2.13
N ALA A 240 -5.38 18.90 2.34
CA ALA A 240 -4.27 18.12 2.89
C ALA A 240 -4.42 17.95 4.41
N ALA A 241 -5.23 16.98 4.83
CA ALA A 241 -5.62 16.79 6.23
C ALA A 241 -4.52 16.23 7.14
N ASN A 242 -3.62 15.39 6.58
CA ASN A 242 -2.58 14.68 7.33
C ASN A 242 -1.17 14.95 6.78
N PRO A 243 -0.68 16.17 6.85
CA PRO A 243 0.63 16.50 6.32
C PRO A 243 1.76 15.85 7.12
N VAL A 244 2.79 15.42 6.41
CA VAL A 244 4.03 14.86 6.96
C VAL A 244 5.23 15.61 6.38
N ILE A 245 6.38 15.52 7.04
CA ILE A 245 7.63 16.09 6.55
C ILE A 245 8.56 14.98 6.09
N ILE A 246 9.02 15.04 4.84
CA ILE A 246 9.99 14.12 4.28
C ILE A 246 11.33 14.84 4.17
N MET A 247 12.37 14.34 4.83
CA MET A 247 13.69 14.95 4.81
C MET A 247 14.81 13.97 5.08
N ASN A 248 16.05 14.40 4.86
CA ASN A 248 17.24 13.68 5.26
C ASN A 248 17.51 13.86 6.77
N LYS A 249 18.09 12.87 7.44
CA LYS A 249 18.47 12.95 8.87
C LYS A 249 19.43 14.11 9.16
N ALA A 250 20.32 14.48 8.23
CA ALA A 250 21.22 15.61 8.40
C ALA A 250 20.43 16.96 8.38
N THR A 251 19.39 17.08 7.57
CA THR A 251 18.49 18.25 7.58
C THR A 251 17.71 18.32 8.89
N TRP A 252 17.21 17.19 9.38
CA TRP A 252 16.56 17.14 10.69
C TRP A 252 17.48 17.63 11.80
N GLY A 253 18.75 17.19 11.80
CA GLY A 253 19.76 17.68 12.75
C GLY A 253 19.98 19.19 12.66
N ALA A 254 19.96 19.76 11.44
CA ALA A 254 20.08 21.19 11.24
C ALA A 254 18.87 21.98 11.79
N PHE A 255 17.65 21.48 11.64
CA PHE A 255 16.46 22.07 12.28
C PHE A 255 16.54 21.99 13.80
N LYS A 256 16.95 20.86 14.36
CA LYS A 256 17.14 20.71 15.82
C LYS A 256 18.25 21.61 16.37
N ALA A 257 19.30 21.86 15.60
CA ALA A 257 20.33 22.81 16.00
C ALA A 257 19.79 24.24 16.13
N VAL A 258 18.85 24.65 15.27
CA VAL A 258 18.18 25.94 15.36
C VAL A 258 17.27 26.02 16.59
N GLU A 259 16.56 24.93 16.91
CA GLU A 259 15.75 24.81 18.13
C GLU A 259 16.60 25.01 19.40
N TYR A 260 17.76 24.33 19.49
CA TYR A 260 18.65 24.44 20.65
C TYR A 260 19.38 25.81 20.75
N ALA A 261 19.52 26.51 19.63
CA ALA A 261 20.12 27.86 19.63
C ALA A 261 19.18 28.94 20.14
N GLY A 262 17.86 28.68 20.22
CA GLY A 262 16.87 29.60 20.74
C GLY A 262 16.88 29.70 22.28
N SER A 263 16.43 30.84 22.82
CA SER A 263 16.26 31.04 24.27
C SER A 263 15.16 30.16 24.88
N PHE A 264 14.20 29.75 24.06
CA PHE A 264 13.12 28.80 24.41
C PHE A 264 13.08 27.71 23.36
N PRO A 265 13.01 26.43 23.76
CA PRO A 265 12.87 25.34 22.80
C PRO A 265 11.47 25.39 22.16
N VAL A 266 11.44 25.70 20.87
CA VAL A 266 10.23 25.70 20.04
C VAL A 266 10.42 24.59 19.01
N ASP A 267 9.48 23.64 18.93
CA ASP A 267 9.57 22.55 17.94
C ASP A 267 9.46 23.12 16.52
N PRO A 268 10.51 23.01 15.68
CA PRO A 268 10.51 23.51 14.32
C PRO A 268 9.57 22.76 13.37
N PHE A 269 9.04 21.61 13.80
CA PHE A 269 8.16 20.75 13.00
C PHE A 269 6.69 20.91 13.34
N GLU A 270 6.37 21.67 14.38
CA GLU A 270 4.99 21.96 14.83
C GLU A 270 4.13 20.69 15.05
N GLY A 271 4.77 19.63 15.56
CA GLY A 271 4.12 18.34 15.81
C GLY A 271 3.88 17.46 14.57
N LEU A 272 4.34 17.87 13.38
CA LEU A 272 4.20 17.04 12.18
C LEU A 272 5.08 15.81 12.23
N PRO A 273 4.58 14.65 11.77
CA PRO A 273 5.39 13.44 11.64
C PRO A 273 6.53 13.63 10.66
N VAL A 274 7.74 13.21 11.05
CA VAL A 274 8.94 13.29 10.22
C VAL A 274 9.28 11.93 9.64
N ILE A 275 9.37 11.84 8.31
CA ILE A 275 9.76 10.65 7.58
C ILE A 275 11.16 10.87 7.01
N PHE A 276 12.08 9.97 7.32
CA PHE A 276 13.45 10.05 6.83
C PHE A 276 13.62 9.35 5.49
N ASN A 277 14.05 10.12 4.49
CA ASN A 277 14.40 9.58 3.18
C ASN A 277 15.69 10.21 2.65
N ASN A 278 16.66 9.37 2.27
CA ASN A 278 17.98 9.84 1.81
C ASN A 278 17.98 10.27 0.33
N THR A 279 16.87 10.11 -0.41
CA THR A 279 16.76 10.64 -1.78
C THR A 279 16.70 12.16 -1.76
N VAL A 280 16.03 12.73 -0.73
CA VAL A 280 16.03 14.17 -0.48
C VAL A 280 17.43 14.57 -0.01
N LYS A 281 18.03 15.56 -0.67
CA LYS A 281 19.34 16.08 -0.30
C LYS A 281 19.32 16.70 1.08
N SER A 282 20.45 16.67 1.79
CA SER A 282 20.54 17.43 3.04
C SER A 282 20.62 18.93 2.77
N SER A 283 20.15 19.75 3.70
CA SER A 283 20.21 21.24 3.61
C SER A 283 21.64 21.75 3.39
N ALA A 284 22.64 21.05 3.92
CA ALA A 284 24.04 21.39 3.71
C ALA A 284 24.54 21.05 2.30
N ALA A 285 24.11 19.89 1.73
CA ALA A 285 24.52 19.42 0.41
C ALA A 285 23.67 20.00 -0.74
N ALA A 286 22.49 20.52 -0.44
CA ALA A 286 21.63 21.15 -1.43
C ALA A 286 22.25 22.46 -1.93
N THR A 287 22.23 22.65 -3.25
CA THR A 287 22.57 23.90 -3.94
C THR A 287 21.33 24.77 -4.13
N THR A 288 21.51 26.03 -4.53
CA THR A 288 20.41 26.96 -4.76
C THR A 288 19.37 26.39 -5.72
N GLY A 289 18.11 26.36 -5.30
CA GLY A 289 16.99 25.82 -6.07
C GLY A 289 16.75 24.31 -5.88
N GLU A 290 17.63 23.57 -5.19
CA GLU A 290 17.43 22.15 -4.88
C GLU A 290 16.61 21.95 -3.60
N THR A 291 15.79 20.89 -3.60
CA THR A 291 14.92 20.54 -2.49
C THR A 291 15.70 19.84 -1.37
N TYR A 292 15.54 20.31 -0.13
CA TYR A 292 16.11 19.66 1.06
C TYR A 292 15.06 19.15 2.06
N ALA A 293 13.78 19.52 1.88
CA ALA A 293 12.66 18.94 2.61
C ALA A 293 11.37 19.06 1.77
N ILE A 294 10.44 18.17 2.02
CA ILE A 294 9.12 18.16 1.39
C ILE A 294 8.08 18.07 2.50
N VAL A 295 7.09 18.96 2.48
CA VAL A 295 5.95 18.93 3.39
C VAL A 295 4.71 18.60 2.57
N GLY A 296 3.86 17.68 3.01
CA GLY A 296 2.62 17.40 2.31
C GLY A 296 1.90 16.15 2.77
N ASP A 297 0.72 15.92 2.22
CA ASP A 297 -0.14 14.77 2.53
C ASP A 297 0.02 13.69 1.47
N LEU A 298 0.64 12.58 1.86
CA LEU A 298 0.84 11.41 0.98
C LEU A 298 -0.48 10.69 0.67
N GLY A 299 -1.44 10.70 1.59
CA GLY A 299 -2.74 10.04 1.41
C GLY A 299 -3.63 10.78 0.41
N HIS A 300 -3.58 12.11 0.41
CA HIS A 300 -4.33 12.93 -0.52
C HIS A 300 -3.59 13.10 -1.86
N GLY A 301 -2.30 13.47 -1.81
CA GLY A 301 -1.55 13.92 -2.97
C GLY A 301 -0.88 12.83 -3.79
N ALA A 302 -0.66 11.63 -3.24
CA ALA A 302 0.09 10.56 -3.89
C ALA A 302 -0.78 9.33 -4.16
N LEU A 303 -0.49 8.67 -5.28
CA LEU A 303 -1.15 7.41 -5.65
C LEU A 303 -0.12 6.40 -6.16
N ALA A 304 -0.20 5.18 -5.62
CA ALA A 304 0.56 4.02 -6.08
C ALA A 304 -0.41 2.98 -6.65
N ASN A 305 -0.24 2.62 -7.91
CA ASN A 305 -1.02 1.55 -8.53
C ASN A 305 -0.16 0.31 -8.73
N PHE A 306 -0.62 -0.83 -8.22
CA PHE A 306 0.00 -2.15 -8.29
C PHE A 306 -0.82 -3.07 -9.22
N PRO A 307 -0.52 -3.15 -10.53
CA PRO A 307 -1.34 -3.90 -11.49
C PRO A 307 -1.42 -5.40 -11.21
N ASN A 308 -0.41 -5.96 -10.55
CA ASN A 308 -0.31 -7.38 -10.19
C ASN A 308 -0.56 -7.65 -8.70
N GLY A 309 -1.03 -6.64 -7.94
CA GLY A 309 -1.06 -6.68 -6.47
C GLY A 309 0.30 -6.28 -5.88
N GLU A 310 0.45 -6.37 -4.57
CA GLU A 310 1.71 -6.05 -3.85
C GLU A 310 2.67 -7.26 -3.80
N GLY A 311 2.39 -8.31 -4.55
CA GLY A 311 3.22 -9.51 -4.61
C GLY A 311 4.45 -9.33 -5.51
N ILE A 312 5.55 -9.96 -5.13
CA ILE A 312 6.80 -9.90 -5.87
C ILE A 312 6.95 -11.17 -6.71
N ASP A 313 7.21 -11.00 -8.01
CA ASP A 313 7.55 -12.09 -8.90
C ASP A 313 9.02 -12.47 -8.72
N PHE A 314 9.29 -13.75 -8.45
CA PHE A 314 10.64 -14.28 -8.34
C PHE A 314 11.02 -15.10 -9.56
N LYS A 315 12.29 -15.00 -9.94
CA LYS A 315 12.93 -15.86 -10.94
C LYS A 315 14.31 -16.25 -10.47
N PHE A 316 14.61 -17.53 -10.58
CA PHE A 316 15.90 -18.10 -10.22
C PHE A 316 16.71 -18.40 -11.48
N ASP A 317 18.00 -18.09 -11.42
CA ASP A 317 18.97 -18.42 -12.45
C ASP A 317 20.16 -19.17 -11.82
N GLU A 318 20.18 -20.47 -12.02
CA GLU A 318 21.20 -21.39 -11.50
C GLU A 318 22.40 -21.52 -12.47
N LEU A 319 22.28 -20.98 -13.70
CA LEU A 319 23.25 -21.25 -14.76
C LEU A 319 24.27 -20.13 -14.91
N SER A 320 23.85 -18.87 -14.78
CA SER A 320 24.71 -17.71 -15.10
C SER A 320 25.94 -17.60 -14.21
N LYS A 321 25.86 -17.99 -12.95
CA LYS A 321 26.98 -17.93 -11.98
C LYS A 321 27.39 -19.26 -11.39
N LYS A 322 27.12 -20.35 -12.07
CA LYS A 322 27.46 -21.71 -11.61
C LYS A 322 28.96 -21.91 -11.32
N LYS A 323 29.85 -21.14 -11.96
CA LYS A 323 31.31 -21.22 -11.70
C LYS A 323 31.74 -20.54 -10.42
N GLU A 324 30.87 -19.74 -9.84
CA GLU A 324 31.11 -18.95 -8.61
C GLU A 324 30.39 -19.56 -7.40
N ASP A 325 29.74 -20.73 -7.57
CA ASP A 325 28.87 -21.37 -6.57
C ASP A 325 27.77 -20.43 -6.04
N LEU A 326 27.23 -19.59 -6.97
CA LEU A 326 26.20 -18.61 -6.69
C LEU A 326 24.98 -18.82 -7.58
N ILE A 327 23.81 -18.67 -7.00
CA ILE A 327 22.53 -18.66 -7.68
C ILE A 327 21.99 -17.24 -7.69
N GLU A 328 21.53 -16.76 -8.83
CA GLU A 328 20.94 -15.43 -8.95
C GLU A 328 19.42 -15.49 -8.76
N VAL A 329 18.91 -14.63 -7.89
CA VAL A 329 17.47 -14.46 -7.66
C VAL A 329 17.06 -13.07 -8.11
N LEU A 330 16.11 -13.01 -9.05
CA LEU A 330 15.46 -11.77 -9.48
C LEU A 330 14.13 -11.61 -8.77
N GLY A 331 13.99 -10.56 -7.96
CA GLY A 331 12.69 -10.06 -7.51
C GLY A 331 12.20 -8.93 -8.42
N ARG A 332 10.94 -8.97 -8.80
CA ARG A 332 10.32 -7.97 -9.68
C ARG A 332 8.93 -7.59 -9.18
N GLU A 333 8.66 -6.27 -9.16
CA GLU A 333 7.35 -5.71 -8.86
C GLU A 333 6.98 -4.66 -9.92
N TYR A 334 5.71 -4.57 -10.27
CA TYR A 334 5.19 -3.53 -11.17
C TYR A 334 4.44 -2.49 -10.37
N VAL A 335 4.91 -1.26 -10.42
CA VAL A 335 4.26 -0.15 -9.72
C VAL A 335 4.20 1.09 -10.61
N ALA A 336 3.08 1.79 -10.57
CA ALA A 336 2.91 3.11 -11.17
C ALA A 336 2.72 4.14 -10.06
N LEU A 337 3.62 5.11 -9.98
CA LEU A 337 3.64 6.15 -8.96
C LEU A 337 3.40 7.53 -9.56
N GLY A 338 2.65 8.36 -8.86
CA GLY A 338 2.47 9.75 -9.28
C GLY A 338 1.79 10.63 -8.26
N VAL A 339 1.95 11.92 -8.46
CA VAL A 339 1.21 12.96 -7.76
C VAL A 339 -0.13 13.15 -8.47
N VAL A 340 -1.22 13.21 -7.72
CA VAL A 340 -2.59 13.21 -8.25
C VAL A 340 -3.43 14.41 -7.80
N ALA A 341 -2.97 15.17 -6.80
CA ALA A 341 -3.68 16.36 -6.34
C ALA A 341 -2.76 17.58 -6.37
N PRO A 342 -3.24 18.75 -6.82
CA PRO A 342 -2.49 19.99 -6.82
C PRO A 342 -2.27 20.50 -5.38
N ASN A 343 -1.16 21.17 -5.16
CA ASN A 343 -0.79 21.80 -3.86
C ASN A 343 -0.87 20.84 -2.65
N ALA A 344 -0.89 19.51 -2.89
CA ALA A 344 -0.84 18.52 -1.81
C ALA A 344 0.56 18.36 -1.21
N PHE A 345 1.57 18.88 -1.88
CA PHE A 345 2.97 18.89 -1.44
C PHE A 345 3.58 20.28 -1.63
N VAL A 346 4.54 20.63 -0.78
CA VAL A 346 5.38 21.83 -0.90
C VAL A 346 6.84 21.43 -0.80
N LYS A 347 7.65 21.89 -1.76
CA LYS A 347 9.09 21.65 -1.77
C LYS A 347 9.80 22.81 -1.08
N ILE A 348 10.58 22.54 -0.04
CA ILE A 348 11.44 23.50 0.61
C ILE A 348 12.80 23.47 -0.09
N THR A 349 13.15 24.55 -0.76
CA THR A 349 14.36 24.66 -1.60
C THR A 349 15.34 25.66 -1.01
N LYS A 350 16.63 25.42 -1.24
CA LYS A 350 17.69 26.33 -0.81
C LYS A 350 17.82 27.54 -1.69
#